data_be8bbaeba257036ae6b5a449176dfc2f
#
_entry.id   be8bbaeba257036ae6b5a449176dfc2f
#
_cell.length_a   1.000
_cell.length_b   1.000
_cell.length_c   1.000
_cell.angle_alpha   90.00
_cell.angle_beta   90.00
_cell.angle_gamma   90.00
#
_symmetry.space_group_name_H-M   'P 1'
#
loop_
_entity.id
_entity.type
_entity.pdbx_description
1 polymer ?
#
loop_
_entity_poly.entity_id
_entity_poly.type
_entity_poly.pdbx_seq_one_letter_code
_entity_poly.pdbx_strand_id
1 'polypeptide(L)'
;EYYADDGTLTAGKVTLIDFEHPEQNDWLAVCQFVVINGQNNRRPDVVVFVNGLPLGVIELKAPGSAGAHLLGAFNQLQTYKTQIPALFNTNALLVTSDGIAARVGSLSADLERFMLWRTTDGTSVALKGAPELSTLIEGVFEQRRLLDLLAHFTVFGETGSGLAKIIA
;
A
#
# COMPACT_ATOMS: atom_id res chain seq x y z
N GLU A 1 -8.24 10.85 26.04
CA GLU A 1 -8.43 10.66 27.48
C GLU A 1 -9.07 9.29 27.72
N TYR A 2 -8.65 8.59 28.75
CA TYR A 2 -9.21 7.32 29.19
C TYR A 2 -9.19 7.22 30.71
N TYR A 3 -10.02 6.36 31.27
CA TYR A 3 -9.97 6.08 32.71
C TYR A 3 -9.00 4.93 32.98
N ALA A 4 -8.00 5.17 33.81
CA ALA A 4 -7.13 4.12 34.32
C ALA A 4 -7.91 3.17 35.25
N ASP A 5 -7.34 2.02 35.57
CA ASP A 5 -7.98 0.98 36.40
C ASP A 5 -8.38 1.50 37.82
N ASP A 6 -7.75 2.55 38.29
CA ASP A 6 -8.06 3.22 39.55
C ASP A 6 -9.18 4.30 39.42
N GLY A 7 -9.76 4.45 38.24
CA GLY A 7 -10.79 5.45 37.94
C GLY A 7 -10.28 6.86 37.64
N THR A 8 -8.97 7.07 37.59
CA THR A 8 -8.37 8.38 37.31
C THR A 8 -8.48 8.68 35.83
N LEU A 9 -8.95 9.89 35.44
CA LEU A 9 -8.93 10.34 34.06
C LEU A 9 -7.49 10.63 33.63
N THR A 10 -7.01 9.90 32.66
CA THR A 10 -5.63 9.97 32.17
C THR A 10 -5.61 10.37 30.70
N ALA A 11 -4.71 11.28 30.35
CA ALA A 11 -4.39 11.59 28.96
C ALA A 11 -3.23 10.69 28.50
N GLY A 12 -3.43 10.00 27.39
CA GLY A 12 -2.40 9.14 26.80
C GLY A 12 -2.33 9.29 25.30
N LYS A 13 -1.19 8.95 24.72
CA LYS A 13 -1.04 8.79 23.26
C LYS A 13 -1.46 7.37 22.89
N VAL A 14 -2.29 7.26 21.88
CA VAL A 14 -2.61 5.97 21.25
C VAL A 14 -1.61 5.71 20.15
N THR A 15 -0.87 4.62 20.24
CA THR A 15 0.01 4.16 19.16
C THR A 15 -0.83 3.33 18.18
N LEU A 16 -0.95 3.79 16.94
CA LEU A 16 -1.70 3.08 15.91
C LEU A 16 -0.89 1.97 15.26
N ILE A 17 0.42 2.15 15.15
CA ILE A 17 1.37 1.18 14.58
C ILE A 17 2.61 1.15 15.46
N ASP A 18 3.04 -0.04 15.87
CA ASP A 18 4.33 -0.25 16.54
C ASP A 18 5.42 -0.39 15.47
N PHE A 19 6.24 0.64 15.31
CA PHE A 19 7.34 0.66 14.34
C PHE A 19 8.60 -0.04 14.84
N GLU A 20 8.75 -0.19 16.14
CA GLU A 20 9.92 -0.82 16.75
C GLU A 20 9.80 -2.35 16.80
N HIS A 21 8.56 -2.85 17.01
CA HIS A 21 8.24 -4.27 17.14
C HIS A 21 7.20 -4.67 16.08
N PRO A 22 7.60 -4.93 14.84
CA PRO A 22 6.67 -5.27 13.75
C PRO A 22 5.73 -6.43 14.07
N GLU A 23 6.20 -7.40 14.85
CA GLU A 23 5.45 -8.58 15.29
C GLU A 23 4.32 -8.27 16.29
N GLN A 24 4.29 -7.10 16.87
CA GLN A 24 3.20 -6.65 17.75
C GLN A 24 2.00 -6.07 17.00
N ASN A 25 2.15 -5.84 15.70
CA ASN A 25 1.05 -5.38 14.86
C ASN A 25 0.24 -6.56 14.32
N ASP A 26 -1.06 -6.31 14.10
CA ASP A 26 -1.94 -7.24 13.37
C ASP A 26 -1.79 -7.01 11.86
N TRP A 27 -1.30 -8.06 11.16
CA TRP A 27 -1.04 -8.04 9.73
C TRP A 27 -2.09 -8.86 8.99
N LEU A 28 -2.77 -8.24 8.04
CA LEU A 28 -3.83 -8.91 7.29
C LEU A 28 -3.77 -8.54 5.81
N ALA A 29 -3.79 -9.53 4.93
CA ALA A 29 -4.01 -9.36 3.51
C ALA A 29 -5.37 -9.98 3.13
N VAL A 30 -6.27 -9.16 2.57
CA VAL A 30 -7.61 -9.59 2.18
C VAL A 30 -7.74 -9.57 0.68
N CYS A 31 -8.03 -10.74 0.11
CA CYS A 31 -8.35 -10.86 -1.31
C CYS A 31 -9.80 -10.46 -1.56
N GLN A 32 -10.04 -9.72 -2.65
CA GLN A 32 -11.37 -9.35 -3.12
C GLN A 32 -12.19 -8.62 -2.03
N PHE A 33 -11.55 -7.68 -1.34
CA PHE A 33 -12.17 -6.89 -0.26
C PHE A 33 -13.30 -6.01 -0.80
N VAL A 34 -14.52 -6.26 -0.36
CA VAL A 34 -15.70 -5.54 -0.83
C VAL A 34 -15.84 -4.20 -0.09
N VAL A 35 -15.88 -3.12 -0.86
CA VAL A 35 -16.11 -1.75 -0.34
C VAL A 35 -17.34 -1.15 -1.00
N ILE A 36 -18.27 -0.69 -0.18
CA ILE A 36 -19.51 -0.03 -0.64
C ILE A 36 -19.47 1.44 -0.20
N ASN A 37 -19.63 2.34 -1.16
CA ASN A 37 -19.74 3.77 -0.92
C ASN A 37 -20.88 4.36 -1.77
N GLY A 38 -22.01 4.63 -1.15
CA GLY A 38 -23.22 5.04 -1.86
C GLY A 38 -23.67 3.95 -2.85
N GLN A 39 -23.72 4.29 -4.13
CA GLN A 39 -24.06 3.35 -5.20
C GLN A 39 -22.84 2.60 -5.76
N ASN A 40 -21.64 2.97 -5.34
CA ASN A 40 -20.43 2.30 -5.78
C ASN A 40 -20.16 1.06 -4.94
N ASN A 41 -20.07 -0.08 -5.59
CA ASN A 41 -19.61 -1.34 -5.03
C ASN A 41 -18.33 -1.73 -5.77
N ARG A 42 -17.21 -1.75 -5.07
CA ARG A 42 -15.88 -2.04 -5.63
C ARG A 42 -15.20 -3.14 -4.85
N ARG A 43 -14.34 -3.86 -5.53
CA ARG A 43 -13.68 -5.03 -4.96
C ARG A 43 -12.22 -5.10 -5.45
N PRO A 44 -11.31 -4.34 -4.80
CA PRO A 44 -9.88 -4.45 -5.05
C PRO A 44 -9.38 -5.89 -4.90
N ASP A 45 -8.40 -6.28 -5.71
CA ASP A 45 -7.93 -7.65 -5.74
C ASP A 45 -7.26 -8.05 -4.44
N VAL A 46 -6.37 -7.20 -3.88
CA VAL A 46 -5.81 -7.42 -2.54
C VAL A 46 -5.69 -6.08 -1.81
N VAL A 47 -6.09 -6.08 -0.54
CA VAL A 47 -5.87 -4.95 0.38
C VAL A 47 -5.03 -5.45 1.55
N VAL A 48 -3.94 -4.74 1.84
CA VAL A 48 -3.04 -5.03 2.95
C VAL A 48 -3.33 -4.08 4.10
N PHE A 49 -3.64 -4.66 5.25
CA PHE A 49 -3.95 -3.93 6.48
C PHE A 49 -2.84 -4.14 7.51
N VAL A 50 -2.59 -3.10 8.29
CA VAL A 50 -1.81 -3.16 9.53
C VAL A 50 -2.65 -2.53 10.64
N ASN A 51 -2.94 -3.28 11.68
CA ASN A 51 -3.83 -2.87 12.79
C ASN A 51 -5.19 -2.31 12.29
N GLY A 52 -5.75 -2.93 11.23
CA GLY A 52 -7.00 -2.49 10.60
C GLY A 52 -6.87 -1.28 9.67
N LEU A 53 -5.71 -0.67 9.53
CA LEU A 53 -5.47 0.45 8.61
C LEU A 53 -5.11 -0.08 7.21
N PRO A 54 -5.87 0.24 6.14
CA PRO A 54 -5.54 -0.18 4.77
C PRO A 54 -4.34 0.62 4.25
N LEU A 55 -3.15 0.01 4.29
CA LEU A 55 -1.89 0.66 3.90
C LEU A 55 -1.47 0.35 2.46
N GLY A 56 -1.86 -0.79 1.92
CA GLY A 56 -1.53 -1.19 0.56
C GLY A 56 -2.74 -1.67 -0.23
N VAL A 57 -2.81 -1.29 -1.51
CA VAL A 57 -3.82 -1.84 -2.45
C VAL A 57 -3.10 -2.37 -3.68
N ILE A 58 -3.38 -3.62 -4.03
CA ILE A 58 -2.80 -4.32 -5.18
C ILE A 58 -3.92 -4.60 -6.18
N GLU A 59 -3.73 -4.19 -7.42
CA GLU A 59 -4.63 -4.48 -8.52
C GLU A 59 -3.91 -5.36 -9.55
N LEU A 60 -4.56 -6.46 -9.91
CA LEU A 60 -4.04 -7.49 -10.79
C LEU A 60 -4.78 -7.49 -12.12
N LYS A 61 -4.08 -7.77 -13.20
CA LYS A 61 -4.68 -8.04 -14.51
C LYS A 61 -4.19 -9.38 -15.05
N ALA A 62 -4.97 -9.97 -15.93
CA ALA A 62 -4.54 -11.20 -16.59
C ALA A 62 -3.25 -10.96 -17.39
N PRO A 63 -2.33 -11.94 -17.47
CA PRO A 63 -1.12 -11.82 -18.27
C PRO A 63 -1.42 -11.53 -19.75
N GLY A 64 -0.64 -10.63 -20.35
CA GLY A 64 -0.83 -10.24 -21.75
C GLY A 64 0.25 -9.26 -22.22
N SER A 65 -0.07 -8.32 -23.12
CA SER A 65 0.89 -7.29 -23.55
C SER A 65 1.20 -6.35 -22.39
N ALA A 66 2.38 -6.51 -21.81
CA ALA A 66 2.80 -5.98 -20.51
C ALA A 66 2.45 -4.50 -20.24
N GLY A 67 2.62 -3.60 -21.21
CA GLY A 67 2.34 -2.17 -20.99
C GLY A 67 0.85 -1.84 -20.87
N ALA A 68 -0.03 -2.52 -21.61
CA ALA A 68 -1.47 -2.23 -21.60
C ALA A 68 -2.15 -2.72 -20.31
N HIS A 69 -1.67 -3.81 -19.74
CA HIS A 69 -2.25 -4.41 -18.52
C HIS A 69 -1.86 -3.64 -17.26
N LEU A 70 -0.61 -3.19 -17.13
CA LEU A 70 -0.19 -2.33 -16.03
C LEU A 70 -0.92 -0.97 -16.05
N LEU A 71 -1.09 -0.37 -17.24
CA LEU A 71 -1.89 0.85 -17.39
C LEU A 71 -3.37 0.60 -17.02
N GLY A 72 -3.93 -0.55 -17.40
CA GLY A 72 -5.29 -0.94 -17.03
C GLY A 72 -5.45 -1.09 -15.51
N ALA A 73 -4.50 -1.71 -14.83
CA ALA A 73 -4.48 -1.81 -13.37
C ALA A 73 -4.35 -0.43 -12.70
N PHE A 74 -3.46 0.43 -13.21
CA PHE A 74 -3.32 1.79 -12.71
C PHE A 74 -4.62 2.59 -12.85
N ASN A 75 -5.27 2.58 -14.01
CA ASN A 75 -6.54 3.28 -14.23
C ASN A 75 -7.65 2.75 -13.31
N GLN A 76 -7.64 1.45 -13.01
CA GLN A 76 -8.58 0.86 -12.06
C GLN A 76 -8.35 1.41 -10.65
N LEU A 77 -7.09 1.53 -10.20
CA LEU A 77 -6.76 2.15 -8.92
C LEU A 77 -7.20 3.62 -8.85
N GLN A 78 -7.04 4.41 -9.94
CA GLN A 78 -7.55 5.79 -9.98
C GLN A 78 -9.09 5.83 -9.88
N THR A 79 -9.78 4.87 -10.50
CA THR A 79 -11.24 4.73 -10.36
C THR A 79 -11.63 4.43 -8.92
N TYR A 80 -10.93 3.54 -8.23
CA TYR A 80 -11.19 3.23 -6.82
C TYR A 80 -10.98 4.45 -5.92
N LYS A 81 -9.92 5.22 -6.13
CA LYS A 81 -9.65 6.46 -5.37
C LYS A 81 -10.82 7.43 -5.44
N THR A 82 -11.48 7.51 -6.60
CA THR A 82 -12.63 8.40 -6.81
C THR A 82 -13.92 7.83 -6.21
N GLN A 83 -14.14 6.53 -6.34
CA GLN A 83 -15.44 5.91 -6.05
C GLN A 83 -15.56 5.36 -4.63
N ILE A 84 -14.43 4.96 -4.02
CA ILE A 84 -14.35 4.44 -2.66
C ILE A 84 -13.22 5.11 -1.88
N PRO A 85 -13.22 6.47 -1.79
CA PRO A 85 -12.08 7.24 -1.26
C PRO A 85 -11.70 6.87 0.18
N ALA A 86 -12.65 6.43 1.00
CA ALA A 86 -12.39 6.06 2.39
C ALA A 86 -11.32 4.95 2.53
N LEU A 87 -11.24 4.03 1.58
CA LEU A 87 -10.20 2.99 1.57
C LEU A 87 -8.77 3.57 1.48
N PHE A 88 -8.64 4.78 0.94
CA PHE A 88 -7.35 5.39 0.64
C PHE A 88 -6.91 6.45 1.66
N ASN A 89 -7.68 6.69 2.73
CA ASN A 89 -7.35 7.71 3.74
C ASN A 89 -6.01 7.45 4.42
N THR A 90 -5.67 6.20 4.67
CA THR A 90 -4.40 5.79 5.29
C THR A 90 -3.45 5.12 4.30
N ASN A 91 -3.89 4.92 3.05
CA ASN A 91 -3.11 4.18 2.06
C ASN A 91 -1.75 4.84 1.81
N ALA A 92 -0.71 4.02 1.79
CA ALA A 92 0.65 4.42 1.50
C ALA A 92 1.10 3.95 0.11
N LEU A 93 0.80 2.71 -0.22
CA LEU A 93 1.33 2.01 -1.39
C LEU A 93 0.23 1.51 -2.32
N LEU A 94 0.45 1.71 -3.60
CA LEU A 94 -0.35 1.14 -4.67
C LEU A 94 0.53 0.21 -5.51
N VAL A 95 0.02 -0.97 -5.84
CA VAL A 95 0.72 -1.95 -6.67
C VAL A 95 -0.14 -2.30 -7.87
N THR A 96 0.49 -2.35 -9.03
CA THR A 96 -0.10 -2.85 -10.27
C THR A 96 0.69 -4.05 -10.75
N SER A 97 0.01 -5.12 -11.19
CA SER A 97 0.68 -6.28 -11.76
C SER A 97 -0.20 -7.00 -12.78
N ASP A 98 0.45 -7.70 -13.71
CA ASP A 98 -0.18 -8.67 -14.62
C ASP A 98 0.29 -10.12 -14.32
N GLY A 99 0.85 -10.34 -13.13
CA GLY A 99 1.40 -11.62 -12.70
C GLY A 99 2.85 -11.86 -13.14
N ILE A 100 3.33 -11.17 -14.17
CA ILE A 100 4.72 -11.22 -14.68
C ILE A 100 5.45 -9.94 -14.28
N ALA A 101 4.95 -8.80 -14.75
CA ALA A 101 5.46 -7.49 -14.40
C ALA A 101 4.72 -6.93 -13.18
N ALA A 102 5.42 -6.18 -12.34
CA ALA A 102 4.85 -5.50 -11.19
C ALA A 102 5.49 -4.14 -10.95
N ARG A 103 4.70 -3.18 -10.53
CA ARG A 103 5.14 -1.82 -10.20
C ARG A 103 4.50 -1.37 -8.91
N VAL A 104 5.24 -0.60 -8.14
CA VAL A 104 4.78 0.02 -6.89
C VAL A 104 4.95 1.53 -6.97
N GLY A 105 3.95 2.23 -6.45
CA GLY A 105 3.96 3.68 -6.32
C GLY A 105 3.28 4.14 -5.04
N SER A 106 3.47 5.39 -4.67
CA SER A 106 2.73 6.01 -3.57
C SER A 106 1.29 6.33 -3.98
N LEU A 107 0.44 6.65 -3.01
CA LEU A 107 -0.96 7.00 -3.23
C LEU A 107 -1.16 8.07 -4.32
N SER A 108 -0.32 9.09 -4.36
CA SER A 108 -0.41 10.23 -5.27
C SER A 108 0.51 10.14 -6.49
N ALA A 109 1.22 9.02 -6.66
CA ALA A 109 2.14 8.83 -7.78
C ALA A 109 1.38 8.75 -9.12
N ASP A 110 1.92 9.44 -10.12
CA ASP A 110 1.56 9.24 -11.53
C ASP A 110 2.12 7.91 -12.04
N LEU A 111 1.61 7.41 -13.15
CA LEU A 111 2.04 6.14 -13.75
C LEU A 111 3.57 6.07 -13.95
N GLU A 112 4.20 7.17 -14.36
CA GLU A 112 5.65 7.25 -14.59
C GLU A 112 6.47 7.05 -13.32
N ARG A 113 5.87 7.26 -12.15
CA ARG A 113 6.49 7.09 -10.84
C ARG A 113 6.19 5.72 -10.22
N PHE A 114 5.50 4.85 -10.92
CA PHE A 114 5.35 3.46 -10.52
C PHE A 114 6.61 2.69 -10.91
N MET A 115 7.39 2.30 -9.90
CA MET A 115 8.73 1.76 -10.05
C MET A 115 8.77 0.24 -9.93
N LEU A 116 9.72 -0.37 -10.60
CA LEU A 116 10.07 -1.78 -10.42
C LEU A 116 10.84 -1.94 -9.10
N TRP A 117 10.37 -2.85 -8.25
CA TRP A 117 11.11 -3.27 -7.08
C TRP A 117 12.05 -4.44 -7.43
N ARG A 118 13.32 -4.38 -7.04
CA ARG A 118 14.37 -5.25 -7.56
C ARG A 118 15.03 -6.15 -6.54
N THR A 119 14.65 -6.09 -5.27
CA THR A 119 15.34 -6.83 -4.21
C THR A 119 14.34 -7.39 -3.21
N THR A 120 14.63 -8.57 -2.65
CA THR A 120 13.86 -9.15 -1.55
C THR A 120 14.50 -8.86 -0.19
N ASP A 121 15.82 -8.67 -0.16
CA ASP A 121 16.63 -8.53 1.06
C ASP A 121 17.28 -7.14 1.23
N GLY A 122 17.15 -6.26 0.23
CA GLY A 122 17.78 -4.93 0.22
C GLY A 122 19.26 -4.92 -0.18
N THR A 123 19.89 -6.07 -0.40
CA THR A 123 21.33 -6.19 -0.67
C THR A 123 21.64 -6.69 -2.07
N SER A 124 20.87 -7.64 -2.57
CA SER A 124 21.09 -8.26 -3.88
C SER A 124 19.92 -8.00 -4.82
N VAL A 125 20.26 -7.71 -6.08
CA VAL A 125 19.25 -7.56 -7.13
C VAL A 125 18.74 -8.93 -7.55
N ALA A 126 17.42 -9.09 -7.64
CA ALA A 126 16.79 -10.31 -8.11
C ALA A 126 17.30 -10.73 -9.49
N LEU A 127 17.43 -12.03 -9.70
CA LEU A 127 17.92 -12.58 -10.96
C LEU A 127 17.04 -12.14 -12.13
N LYS A 128 17.68 -11.93 -13.28
CA LYS A 128 16.95 -11.62 -14.51
C LYS A 128 15.95 -12.74 -14.84
N GLY A 129 14.68 -12.36 -14.98
CA GLY A 129 13.59 -13.30 -15.23
C GLY A 129 12.89 -13.82 -13.97
N ALA A 130 13.31 -13.41 -12.77
CA ALA A 130 12.53 -13.65 -11.58
C ALA A 130 11.15 -12.97 -11.68
N PRO A 131 10.07 -13.58 -11.15
CA PRO A 131 8.75 -12.96 -11.14
C PRO A 131 8.78 -11.63 -10.38
N GLU A 132 8.46 -10.52 -11.07
CA GLU A 132 8.54 -9.19 -10.47
C GLU A 132 7.55 -9.02 -9.31
N LEU A 133 6.37 -9.63 -9.40
CA LEU A 133 5.36 -9.57 -8.33
C LEU A 133 5.85 -10.25 -7.05
N SER A 134 6.44 -11.45 -7.13
CA SER A 134 6.99 -12.13 -5.96
C SER A 134 8.11 -11.31 -5.31
N THR A 135 9.05 -10.81 -6.12
CA THR A 135 10.13 -9.95 -5.65
C THR A 135 9.59 -8.69 -4.95
N LEU A 136 8.54 -8.08 -5.51
CA LEU A 136 7.90 -6.91 -4.93
C LEU A 136 7.22 -7.24 -3.59
N ILE A 137 6.43 -8.32 -3.53
CA ILE A 137 5.73 -8.70 -2.30
C ILE A 137 6.73 -9.05 -1.21
N GLU A 138 7.70 -9.91 -1.48
CA GLU A 138 8.73 -10.31 -0.50
C GLU A 138 9.63 -9.13 -0.09
N GLY A 139 9.85 -8.18 -1.01
CA GLY A 139 10.68 -7.01 -0.78
C GLY A 139 9.96 -5.88 -0.06
N VAL A 140 8.83 -5.41 -0.58
CA VAL A 140 8.13 -4.22 -0.07
C VAL A 140 7.26 -4.55 1.13
N PHE A 141 6.56 -5.69 1.11
CA PHE A 141 5.59 -6.08 2.15
C PHE A 141 6.19 -6.98 3.24
N GLU A 142 7.52 -7.16 3.27
CA GLU A 142 8.19 -7.67 4.46
C GLU A 142 7.93 -6.67 5.60
N GLN A 143 7.50 -7.20 6.76
CA GLN A 143 6.91 -6.40 7.85
C GLN A 143 7.78 -5.23 8.30
N ARG A 144 9.05 -5.50 8.60
CA ARG A 144 9.99 -4.47 9.05
C ARG A 144 10.25 -3.43 7.97
N ARG A 145 10.42 -3.87 6.71
CA ARG A 145 10.71 -2.97 5.59
C ARG A 145 9.51 -2.10 5.23
N LEU A 146 8.29 -2.65 5.27
CA LEU A 146 7.09 -1.85 5.07
C LEU A 146 6.98 -0.74 6.12
N LEU A 147 7.22 -1.07 7.40
CA LEU A 147 7.19 -0.08 8.47
C LEU A 147 8.31 0.96 8.30
N ASP A 148 9.51 0.53 7.89
CA ASP A 148 10.63 1.42 7.61
C ASP A 148 10.32 2.40 6.47
N LEU A 149 9.73 1.92 5.37
CA LEU A 149 9.25 2.75 4.26
C LEU A 149 8.22 3.80 4.73
N LEU A 150 7.30 3.40 5.60
CA LEU A 150 6.29 4.31 6.15
C LEU A 150 6.89 5.38 7.05
N ALA A 151 7.82 5.00 7.93
CA ALA A 151 8.38 5.88 8.96
C ALA A 151 9.44 6.83 8.39
N HIS A 152 10.26 6.38 7.45
CA HIS A 152 11.50 7.07 7.08
C HIS A 152 11.56 7.47 5.60
N PHE A 153 10.80 6.83 4.73
CA PHE A 153 10.84 7.08 3.29
C PHE A 153 9.54 7.68 2.73
N THR A 154 8.56 7.97 3.59
CA THR A 154 7.34 8.66 3.18
C THR A 154 7.47 10.14 3.49
N VAL A 155 7.39 10.97 2.46
CA VAL A 155 7.41 12.44 2.59
C VAL A 155 6.14 13.04 1.99
N PHE A 156 5.76 14.22 2.46
CA PHE A 156 4.64 14.98 1.93
C PHE A 156 5.18 16.23 1.27
N GLY A 157 4.79 16.49 0.03
CA GLY A 157 5.14 17.67 -0.72
C GLY A 157 3.90 18.39 -1.22
N GLU A 158 3.99 19.71 -1.40
CA GLU A 158 2.94 20.48 -2.07
C GLU A 158 3.16 20.43 -3.58
N THR A 159 2.09 20.17 -4.30
CA THR A 159 2.04 20.23 -5.76
C THR A 159 1.00 21.25 -6.19
N GLY A 160 1.00 21.68 -7.43
CA GLY A 160 -0.02 22.58 -7.96
C GLY A 160 -1.47 22.08 -7.83
N SER A 161 -1.64 20.77 -7.58
CA SER A 161 -2.94 20.11 -7.39
C SER A 161 -3.25 19.79 -5.92
N GLY A 162 -2.37 20.12 -4.98
CA GLY A 162 -2.54 19.86 -3.55
C GLY A 162 -1.39 19.07 -2.92
N LEU A 163 -1.66 18.44 -1.76
CA LEU A 163 -0.68 17.65 -1.03
C LEU A 163 -0.43 16.31 -1.74
N ALA A 164 0.82 16.03 -2.06
CA ALA A 164 1.27 14.76 -2.61
C ALA A 164 2.02 13.95 -1.55
N LYS A 165 1.72 12.65 -1.47
CA LYS A 165 2.49 11.67 -0.70
C LYS A 165 3.53 11.05 -1.64
N ILE A 166 4.80 11.16 -1.31
CA ILE A 166 5.93 10.66 -2.09
C ILE A 166 6.65 9.61 -1.25
N ILE A 167 6.97 8.49 -1.86
CA ILE A 167 7.89 7.50 -1.27
C ILE A 167 9.21 7.66 -2.01
N ALA A 168 10.25 7.98 -1.25
CA ALA A 168 11.60 8.25 -1.74
C ALA A 168 12.43 6.96 -1.86
#